data_38cff504d49ab2dcd64af911dba283fc
#
_entry.id   38cff504d49ab2dcd64af911dba283fc
#
_cell.length_a   1.000
_cell.length_b   1.000
_cell.length_c   1.000
_cell.angle_alpha   90.00
_cell.angle_beta   90.00
_cell.angle_gamma   90.00
#
_symmetry.space_group_name_H-M   'P 1'
#
loop_
_entity.id
_entity.type
_entity.pdbx_description
1 polymer ?
#
loop_
_entity_poly.entity_id
_entity_poly.type
_entity_poly.pdbx_seq_one_letter_code
_entity_poly.pdbx_strand_id
1 'polypeptide(L)'
;ASVTVGYSDAVTGARQIKLLGLSGIYTQMLDENRPSMRGLAAPFGLSYVPGQWLESIQVSKGLSSVNNGAESITGQINMEYRKPTDEKPLFLNASVMNDTKTDFNIASSLQMGEKWSTVLLGHVSGNFRTFDHNHDGFMDDPEMFQVNVANRWLYYGPTGVQVRFGLRALQDMRKGGQSGYDHKKYTLSSTSPWGSDIVNRQLNTYVKVGVPISADNAKNIAFVADYTLTDMNLRAGASKYL
;
A
#
# COMPACT_ATOMS: atom_id res chain seq x y z
N ALA A 1 -16.08 10.30 -16.02
CA ALA A 1 -14.70 10.33 -15.56
C ALA A 1 -14.00 9.03 -15.95
N SER A 2 -12.79 9.12 -16.48
CA SER A 2 -12.02 7.95 -16.94
C SER A 2 -11.26 7.23 -15.81
N VAL A 3 -11.32 7.77 -14.59
CA VAL A 3 -10.74 7.21 -13.37
C VAL A 3 -11.81 7.28 -12.29
N THR A 4 -12.13 6.14 -11.69
CA THR A 4 -13.05 6.05 -10.55
C THR A 4 -12.47 5.13 -9.50
N VAL A 5 -12.76 5.42 -8.25
CA VAL A 5 -12.43 4.57 -7.11
C VAL A 5 -13.73 4.07 -6.50
N GLY A 6 -13.79 2.81 -6.17
CA GLY A 6 -14.96 2.22 -5.54
C GLY A 6 -14.60 0.99 -4.73
N TYR A 7 -15.51 0.57 -3.87
CA TYR A 7 -15.38 -0.71 -3.18
C TYR A 7 -15.47 -1.86 -4.19
N SER A 8 -14.58 -2.83 -4.07
CA SER A 8 -14.69 -4.13 -4.73
C SER A 8 -15.39 -5.15 -3.83
N ASP A 9 -15.27 -4.95 -2.52
CA ASP A 9 -15.93 -5.73 -1.49
C ASP A 9 -16.17 -4.84 -0.25
N ALA A 10 -17.42 -4.65 0.11
CA ALA A 10 -17.81 -3.82 1.25
C ALA A 10 -17.49 -4.48 2.60
N VAL A 11 -17.56 -5.81 2.69
CA VAL A 11 -17.32 -6.54 3.94
C VAL A 11 -15.87 -6.40 4.41
N THR A 12 -14.93 -6.46 3.50
CA THR A 12 -13.50 -6.35 3.80
C THR A 12 -12.96 -4.92 3.64
N GLY A 13 -13.78 -4.01 3.08
CA GLY A 13 -13.38 -2.66 2.75
C GLY A 13 -12.34 -2.59 1.60
N ALA A 14 -12.23 -3.65 0.80
CA ALA A 14 -11.34 -3.66 -0.34
C ALA A 14 -11.79 -2.64 -1.40
N ARG A 15 -10.85 -1.84 -1.88
CA ARG A 15 -11.10 -0.78 -2.87
C ARG A 15 -10.24 -0.99 -4.11
N GLN A 16 -10.75 -0.63 -5.25
CA GLN A 16 -10.02 -0.67 -6.51
C GLN A 16 -10.17 0.62 -7.31
N ILE A 17 -9.13 0.94 -8.06
CA ILE A 17 -9.19 2.00 -9.06
C ILE A 17 -9.63 1.36 -10.36
N LYS A 18 -10.67 1.92 -10.99
CA LYS A 18 -11.13 1.54 -12.33
C LYS A 18 -10.63 2.58 -13.33
N LEU A 19 -9.88 2.14 -14.32
CA LEU A 19 -9.45 2.97 -15.44
C LEU A 19 -10.24 2.58 -16.68
N LEU A 20 -10.67 3.58 -17.44
CA LEU A 20 -11.43 3.40 -18.69
C LEU A 20 -12.71 2.56 -18.51
N GLY A 21 -13.29 2.56 -17.32
CA GLY A 21 -14.51 1.81 -17.00
C GLY A 21 -14.30 0.31 -16.74
N LEU A 22 -13.06 -0.20 -16.83
CA LEU A 22 -12.74 -1.60 -16.58
C LEU A 22 -12.32 -1.86 -15.13
N SER A 23 -12.40 -3.11 -14.70
CA SER A 23 -12.02 -3.54 -13.35
C SER A 23 -10.58 -3.17 -13.00
N GLY A 24 -10.33 -2.83 -11.75
CA GLY A 24 -9.01 -2.47 -11.23
C GLY A 24 -7.96 -3.57 -11.32
N ILE A 25 -8.35 -4.84 -11.51
CA ILE A 25 -7.41 -5.94 -11.76
C ILE A 25 -6.60 -5.78 -13.04
N TYR A 26 -7.08 -4.96 -13.99
CA TYR A 26 -6.40 -4.63 -15.23
C TYR A 26 -5.52 -3.37 -15.13
N THR A 27 -5.46 -2.77 -13.95
CA THR A 27 -4.64 -1.59 -13.65
C THR A 27 -3.42 -2.01 -12.87
N GLN A 28 -2.24 -1.73 -13.41
CA GLN A 28 -0.99 -2.02 -12.73
C GLN A 28 -0.65 -0.94 -11.71
N MET A 29 -0.25 -1.34 -10.51
CA MET A 29 0.28 -0.44 -9.50
C MET A 29 1.80 -0.56 -9.44
N LEU A 30 2.47 0.58 -9.37
CA LEU A 30 3.93 0.69 -9.31
C LEU A 30 4.33 1.54 -8.09
N ASP A 31 5.40 1.13 -7.43
CA ASP A 31 6.15 1.91 -6.45
C ASP A 31 7.46 2.38 -7.11
N GLU A 32 7.53 3.66 -7.51
CA GLU A 32 8.70 4.23 -8.18
C GLU A 32 9.18 3.37 -9.37
N ASN A 33 8.28 3.08 -10.30
CA ASN A 33 8.49 2.24 -11.49
C ASN A 33 8.84 0.77 -11.20
N ARG A 34 8.54 0.26 -10.01
CA ARG A 34 8.64 -1.16 -9.67
C ARG A 34 7.22 -1.75 -9.50
N PRO A 35 6.88 -2.87 -10.12
CA PRO A 35 5.59 -3.51 -9.90
C PRO A 35 5.34 -3.77 -8.41
N SER A 36 4.20 -3.32 -7.92
CA SER A 36 3.83 -3.38 -6.50
C SER A 36 2.38 -3.79 -6.32
N MET A 37 1.98 -4.15 -5.11
CA MET A 37 0.59 -4.50 -4.74
C MET A 37 -0.01 -5.56 -5.64
N ARG A 38 0.72 -6.67 -5.85
CA ARG A 38 0.35 -7.79 -6.72
C ARG A 38 -0.19 -8.97 -5.92
N GLY A 39 -0.84 -9.91 -6.60
CA GLY A 39 -1.35 -11.14 -6.00
C GLY A 39 -2.35 -10.87 -4.88
N LEU A 40 -2.16 -11.46 -3.71
CA LEU A 40 -3.06 -11.35 -2.55
C LEU A 40 -3.19 -9.91 -2.02
N ALA A 41 -2.19 -9.06 -2.24
CA ALA A 41 -2.22 -7.66 -1.80
C ALA A 41 -3.02 -6.74 -2.74
N ALA A 42 -3.28 -7.15 -3.98
CA ALA A 42 -3.90 -6.30 -5.00
C ALA A 42 -5.26 -5.71 -4.58
N PRO A 43 -6.19 -6.45 -3.94
CA PRO A 43 -7.47 -5.89 -3.52
C PRO A 43 -7.37 -4.79 -2.47
N PHE A 44 -6.27 -4.77 -1.71
CA PHE A 44 -6.05 -3.82 -0.60
C PHE A 44 -4.97 -2.79 -0.91
N GLY A 45 -4.32 -2.88 -2.08
CA GLY A 45 -3.14 -2.11 -2.43
C GLY A 45 -3.30 -0.60 -2.25
N LEU A 46 -4.48 -0.05 -2.55
CA LEU A 46 -4.77 1.38 -2.34
C LEU A 46 -4.72 1.79 -0.87
N SER A 47 -5.14 0.92 0.03
CA SER A 47 -5.12 1.21 1.47
C SER A 47 -3.75 1.00 2.11
N TYR A 48 -2.83 0.34 1.40
CA TYR A 48 -1.49 0.06 1.91
C TYR A 48 -0.49 1.18 1.66
N VAL A 49 -0.87 2.21 0.90
CA VAL A 49 -0.01 3.35 0.60
C VAL A 49 -0.59 4.60 1.28
N PRO A 50 -0.03 5.01 2.43
CA PRO A 50 -0.46 6.24 3.09
C PRO A 50 -0.23 7.45 2.19
N GLY A 51 -1.25 8.28 2.01
CA GLY A 51 -1.14 9.48 1.16
C GLY A 51 -0.07 10.46 1.63
N GLN A 52 0.18 10.51 2.93
CA GLN A 52 1.22 11.36 3.54
C GLN A 52 2.66 10.95 3.18
N TRP A 53 2.85 9.72 2.68
CA TRP A 53 4.15 9.24 2.21
C TRP A 53 4.46 9.64 0.77
N LEU A 54 3.43 10.06 0.03
CA LEU A 54 3.54 10.32 -1.40
C LEU A 54 4.01 11.75 -1.67
N GLU A 55 4.92 11.87 -2.61
CA GLU A 55 5.30 13.12 -3.26
C GLU A 55 4.39 13.38 -4.47
N SER A 56 4.17 12.33 -5.28
CA SER A 56 3.30 12.42 -6.46
C SER A 56 2.70 11.08 -6.84
N ILE A 57 1.62 11.13 -7.63
CA ILE A 57 0.98 9.99 -8.26
C ILE A 57 0.90 10.27 -9.76
N GLN A 58 1.45 9.36 -10.54
CA GLN A 58 1.42 9.42 -12.01
C GLN A 58 0.44 8.38 -12.52
N VAL A 59 -0.51 8.80 -13.36
CA VAL A 59 -1.52 7.93 -13.95
C VAL A 59 -1.35 7.90 -15.45
N SER A 60 -0.99 6.75 -15.99
CA SER A 60 -0.97 6.48 -17.43
C SER A 60 -2.15 5.61 -17.81
N LYS A 61 -2.82 5.93 -18.92
CA LYS A 61 -3.97 5.18 -19.44
C LYS A 61 -3.57 4.39 -20.67
N GLY A 62 -4.16 3.20 -20.83
CA GLY A 62 -3.84 2.30 -21.92
C GLY A 62 -2.67 1.37 -21.60
N LEU A 63 -2.21 0.65 -22.62
CA LEU A 63 -1.08 -0.28 -22.49
C LEU A 63 0.19 0.47 -22.10
N SER A 64 0.90 -0.08 -21.13
CA SER A 64 2.19 0.47 -20.69
C SER A 64 3.38 -0.24 -21.32
N SER A 65 4.58 0.31 -21.07
CA SER A 65 5.83 -0.32 -21.49
C SER A 65 6.03 -1.67 -20.79
N VAL A 66 6.44 -2.67 -21.55
CA VAL A 66 6.80 -4.01 -21.04
C VAL A 66 7.93 -3.98 -19.98
N ASN A 67 8.70 -2.90 -19.92
CA ASN A 67 9.73 -2.72 -18.90
C ASN A 67 9.17 -2.73 -17.47
N ASN A 68 7.91 -2.35 -17.30
CA ASN A 68 7.22 -2.34 -16.02
C ASN A 68 6.38 -3.60 -15.75
N GLY A 69 6.42 -4.58 -16.67
CA GLY A 69 5.63 -5.82 -16.60
C GLY A 69 4.43 -5.81 -17.56
N ALA A 70 3.80 -6.97 -17.73
CA ALA A 70 2.74 -7.21 -18.71
C ALA A 70 1.31 -6.95 -18.16
N GLU A 71 1.17 -6.47 -16.93
CA GLU A 71 -0.13 -6.43 -16.23
C GLU A 71 -0.96 -5.17 -16.53
N SER A 72 -0.38 -4.18 -17.20
CA SER A 72 -1.07 -2.93 -17.51
C SER A 72 -1.88 -3.07 -18.80
N ILE A 73 -3.15 -3.37 -18.67
CA ILE A 73 -4.10 -3.41 -19.80
C ILE A 73 -4.84 -2.08 -19.92
N THR A 74 -5.38 -1.57 -18.81
CA THR A 74 -6.12 -0.29 -18.79
C THR A 74 -5.26 0.90 -18.47
N GLY A 75 -4.12 0.66 -17.85
CA GLY A 75 -3.17 1.68 -17.45
C GLY A 75 -2.35 1.29 -16.24
N GLN A 76 -1.50 2.22 -15.82
CA GLN A 76 -0.67 2.06 -14.63
C GLN A 76 -0.75 3.28 -13.74
N ILE A 77 -0.59 3.05 -12.44
CA ILE A 77 -0.52 4.07 -11.41
C ILE A 77 0.83 3.92 -10.75
N ASN A 78 1.70 4.90 -10.95
CA ASN A 78 3.01 4.95 -10.32
C ASN A 78 2.99 5.91 -9.15
N MET A 79 3.39 5.43 -7.99
CA MET A 79 3.46 6.17 -6.74
C MET A 79 4.91 6.55 -6.47
N GLU A 80 5.18 7.85 -6.40
CA GLU A 80 6.47 8.37 -6.02
C GLU A 80 6.44 8.77 -4.54
N TYR A 81 7.34 8.18 -3.77
CA TYR A 81 7.45 8.47 -2.33
C TYR A 81 8.36 9.67 -2.10
N ARG A 82 8.15 10.35 -1.00
CA ARG A 82 9.02 11.42 -0.48
C ARG A 82 10.46 10.94 -0.42
N LYS A 83 11.37 11.78 -0.91
CA LYS A 83 12.79 11.45 -1.01
C LYS A 83 13.52 11.85 0.26
N PRO A 84 14.57 11.12 0.65
CA PRO A 84 15.36 11.47 1.81
C PRO A 84 16.01 12.86 1.74
N THR A 85 16.26 13.36 0.53
CA THR A 85 16.92 14.66 0.28
C THR A 85 15.97 15.85 0.40
N ASP A 86 14.68 15.64 0.20
CA ASP A 86 13.70 16.71 0.05
C ASP A 86 12.79 16.83 1.28
N GLU A 87 12.89 15.89 2.22
CA GLU A 87 12.07 15.87 3.43
C GLU A 87 12.64 16.74 4.56
N LYS A 88 11.73 17.29 5.34
CA LYS A 88 12.06 17.93 6.62
C LYS A 88 12.64 16.89 7.58
N PRO A 89 13.52 17.27 8.51
CA PRO A 89 14.06 16.37 9.52
C PRO A 89 12.99 15.61 10.29
N LEU A 90 11.83 16.24 10.52
CA LEU A 90 10.68 15.58 11.15
C LEU A 90 9.38 16.16 10.61
N PHE A 91 8.48 15.28 10.19
CA PHE A 91 7.09 15.56 9.85
C PHE A 91 6.19 14.63 10.65
N LEU A 92 5.20 15.20 11.33
CA LEU A 92 4.16 14.50 12.08
C LEU A 92 2.80 14.93 11.56
N ASN A 93 1.90 13.98 11.38
CA ASN A 93 0.51 14.24 11.01
C ASN A 93 -0.40 13.29 11.79
N ALA A 94 -1.49 13.82 12.31
CA ALA A 94 -2.55 13.04 12.92
C ALA A 94 -3.90 13.52 12.40
N SER A 95 -4.81 12.59 12.15
CA SER A 95 -6.18 12.89 11.73
C SER A 95 -7.18 11.98 12.42
N VAL A 96 -8.38 12.52 12.67
CA VAL A 96 -9.52 11.79 13.22
C VAL A 96 -10.73 12.16 12.39
N MET A 97 -11.48 11.16 11.96
CA MET A 97 -12.73 11.31 11.20
C MET A 97 -13.97 11.07 12.09
N ASN A 98 -15.14 11.50 11.63
CA ASN A 98 -16.40 11.37 12.36
C ASN A 98 -16.77 9.92 12.70
N ASP A 99 -16.37 8.98 11.85
CA ASP A 99 -16.53 7.53 12.03
C ASP A 99 -15.50 6.90 12.98
N THR A 100 -14.78 7.74 13.76
CA THR A 100 -13.69 7.35 14.67
C THR A 100 -12.46 6.75 14.00
N LYS A 101 -12.39 6.79 12.68
CA LYS A 101 -11.18 6.41 11.97
C LYS A 101 -10.07 7.41 12.30
N THR A 102 -8.96 6.86 12.75
CA THR A 102 -7.78 7.63 13.17
C THR A 102 -6.58 7.24 12.32
N ASP A 103 -5.80 8.25 11.94
CA ASP A 103 -4.53 8.05 11.22
C ASP A 103 -3.43 8.84 11.93
N PHE A 104 -2.27 8.21 12.08
CA PHE A 104 -1.05 8.85 12.53
C PHE A 104 0.08 8.56 11.56
N ASN A 105 0.80 9.60 11.15
CA ASN A 105 1.91 9.50 10.22
C ASN A 105 3.15 10.20 10.76
N ILE A 106 4.29 9.58 10.53
CA ILE A 106 5.62 10.15 10.80
C ILE A 106 6.50 10.01 9.56
N ALA A 107 7.23 11.04 9.24
CA ALA A 107 8.36 10.99 8.31
C ALA A 107 9.55 11.70 8.95
N SER A 108 10.71 11.06 8.94
CA SER A 108 11.94 11.62 9.47
C SER A 108 13.09 11.36 8.52
N SER A 109 13.75 12.41 8.04
CA SER A 109 14.90 12.32 7.16
C SER A 109 16.20 12.69 7.87
N LEU A 110 17.26 12.01 7.47
CA LEU A 110 18.60 12.26 7.97
C LEU A 110 19.59 12.24 6.82
N GLN A 111 20.35 13.33 6.71
CA GLN A 111 21.49 13.43 5.80
C GLN A 111 22.76 13.03 6.56
N MET A 112 23.51 12.07 6.02
CA MET A 112 24.76 11.59 6.61
C MET A 112 25.94 11.90 5.68
N GLY A 113 26.53 13.05 5.90
CA GLY A 113 27.55 13.61 5.03
C GLY A 113 26.98 14.01 3.66
N GLU A 114 27.83 14.04 2.63
CA GLU A 114 27.46 14.50 1.29
C GLU A 114 26.84 13.43 0.38
N LYS A 115 26.98 12.16 0.75
CA LYS A 115 26.68 11.03 -0.14
C LYS A 115 25.50 10.19 0.29
N TRP A 116 25.19 10.15 1.58
CA TRP A 116 24.15 9.28 2.11
C TRP A 116 22.99 10.07 2.70
N SER A 117 21.81 9.63 2.41
CA SER A 117 20.60 10.11 3.07
C SER A 117 19.63 8.97 3.32
N THR A 118 18.81 9.12 4.37
CA THR A 118 17.78 8.14 4.70
C THR A 118 16.49 8.82 5.10
N VAL A 119 15.37 8.16 4.89
CA VAL A 119 14.06 8.56 5.42
C VAL A 119 13.40 7.36 6.08
N LEU A 120 12.90 7.58 7.28
CA LEU A 120 11.99 6.67 7.98
C LEU A 120 10.57 7.18 7.81
N LEU A 121 9.68 6.32 7.35
CA LEU A 121 8.26 6.58 7.18
C LEU A 121 7.49 5.62 8.07
N GLY A 122 6.58 6.14 8.87
CA GLY A 122 5.69 5.35 9.73
C GLY A 122 4.24 5.77 9.52
N HIS A 123 3.34 4.81 9.59
CA HIS A 123 1.90 5.01 9.51
C HIS A 123 1.18 4.02 10.41
N VAL A 124 0.24 4.52 11.17
CA VAL A 124 -0.71 3.72 11.94
C VAL A 124 -2.09 4.26 11.65
N SER A 125 -3.02 3.39 11.30
CA SER A 125 -4.43 3.75 11.16
C SER A 125 -5.32 2.70 11.81
N GLY A 126 -6.48 3.16 12.28
CA GLY A 126 -7.45 2.26 12.89
C GLY A 126 -8.87 2.80 12.83
N ASN A 127 -9.80 1.87 12.66
CA ASN A 127 -11.23 2.04 12.91
C ASN A 127 -11.65 0.91 13.87
N PHE A 128 -11.95 1.28 15.11
CA PHE A 128 -12.17 0.31 16.19
C PHE A 128 -13.64 0.20 16.60
N ARG A 129 -14.53 0.91 15.90
CA ARG A 129 -15.95 0.92 16.20
C ARG A 129 -16.75 0.30 15.06
N THR A 130 -17.71 -0.50 15.46
CA THR A 130 -18.76 -0.99 14.57
C THR A 130 -19.82 0.08 14.41
N PHE A 131 -20.09 0.49 13.18
CA PHE A 131 -21.20 1.37 12.82
C PHE A 131 -22.16 0.62 11.92
N ASP A 132 -23.43 0.82 12.17
CA ASP A 132 -24.58 0.30 11.43
C ASP A 132 -25.65 1.42 11.47
N HIS A 133 -25.47 2.44 10.61
CA HIS A 133 -26.33 3.62 10.61
C HIS A 133 -27.69 3.38 9.98
N ASN A 134 -27.74 2.43 9.05
CA ASN A 134 -28.99 2.07 8.36
C ASN A 134 -29.78 0.97 9.09
N HIS A 135 -29.23 0.41 10.18
CA HIS A 135 -29.83 -0.61 11.03
C HIS A 135 -30.19 -1.90 10.27
N ASP A 136 -29.39 -2.29 9.30
CA ASP A 136 -29.56 -3.53 8.54
C ASP A 136 -28.87 -4.75 9.18
N GLY A 137 -28.15 -4.52 10.28
CA GLY A 137 -27.42 -5.54 11.03
C GLY A 137 -26.03 -5.85 10.48
N PHE A 138 -25.57 -5.08 9.49
CA PHE A 138 -24.21 -5.18 8.94
C PHE A 138 -23.37 -3.96 9.31
N MET A 139 -22.07 -4.15 9.36
CA MET A 139 -21.11 -3.05 9.54
C MET A 139 -21.04 -2.21 8.25
N ASP A 140 -21.23 -0.90 8.36
CA ASP A 140 -21.09 0.05 7.23
C ASP A 140 -19.65 0.09 6.68
N ASP A 141 -18.68 0.05 7.60
CA ASP A 141 -17.26 -0.09 7.31
C ASP A 141 -16.65 -1.17 8.21
N PRO A 142 -15.67 -1.95 7.73
CA PRO A 142 -15.00 -2.93 8.56
C PRO A 142 -14.20 -2.27 9.67
N GLU A 143 -14.16 -2.90 10.84
CA GLU A 143 -13.14 -2.60 11.83
C GLU A 143 -11.77 -2.89 11.22
N MET A 144 -10.81 -1.99 11.40
CA MET A 144 -9.47 -2.17 10.84
C MET A 144 -8.39 -1.63 11.77
N PHE A 145 -7.22 -2.27 11.70
CA PHE A 145 -6.00 -1.76 12.29
C PHE A 145 -4.83 -2.05 11.35
N GLN A 146 -4.11 -1.01 10.99
CA GLN A 146 -2.98 -1.10 10.07
C GLN A 146 -1.75 -0.41 10.66
N VAL A 147 -0.61 -1.09 10.55
CA VAL A 147 0.72 -0.52 10.81
C VAL A 147 1.56 -0.69 9.55
N ASN A 148 2.23 0.37 9.14
CA ASN A 148 3.09 0.38 7.97
C ASN A 148 4.35 1.19 8.27
N VAL A 149 5.52 0.60 8.07
CA VAL A 149 6.81 1.23 8.33
C VAL A 149 7.71 1.01 7.12
N ALA A 150 8.37 2.04 6.67
CA ALA A 150 9.36 1.94 5.61
C ALA A 150 10.63 2.73 5.97
N ASN A 151 11.78 2.15 5.68
CA ASN A 151 13.05 2.85 5.76
C ASN A 151 13.71 2.81 4.38
N ARG A 152 14.12 3.97 3.89
CA ARG A 152 14.62 4.17 2.52
C ARG A 152 15.96 4.87 2.57
N TRP A 153 16.91 4.39 1.78
CA TRP A 153 18.27 4.89 1.70
C TRP A 153 18.62 5.32 0.29
N LEU A 154 19.36 6.38 0.20
CA LEU A 154 19.90 6.94 -1.02
C LEU A 154 21.40 7.19 -0.86
N TYR A 155 22.18 6.70 -1.81
CA TYR A 155 23.58 7.00 -1.96
C TYR A 155 23.81 7.73 -3.28
N TYR A 156 24.59 8.78 -3.23
CA TYR A 156 25.05 9.55 -4.38
C TYR A 156 26.56 9.54 -4.44
N GLY A 157 27.14 8.82 -5.39
CA GLY A 157 28.58 8.75 -5.60
C GLY A 157 29.13 9.92 -6.42
N PRO A 158 30.41 10.27 -6.26
CA PRO A 158 31.04 11.39 -6.96
C PRO A 158 31.11 11.18 -8.48
N THR A 159 31.04 9.92 -8.95
CA THR A 159 31.02 9.54 -10.36
C THR A 159 29.62 9.47 -10.96
N GLY A 160 28.60 9.97 -10.25
CA GLY A 160 27.20 9.89 -10.68
C GLY A 160 26.52 8.55 -10.41
N VAL A 161 27.22 7.61 -9.78
CA VAL A 161 26.62 6.34 -9.33
C VAL A 161 25.56 6.62 -8.26
N GLN A 162 24.37 6.08 -8.46
CA GLN A 162 23.27 6.17 -7.51
C GLN A 162 22.89 4.78 -7.01
N VAL A 163 22.71 4.64 -5.71
CA VAL A 163 22.15 3.43 -5.11
C VAL A 163 20.97 3.82 -4.25
N ARG A 164 19.83 3.16 -4.48
CA ARG A 164 18.64 3.29 -3.66
C ARG A 164 18.25 1.91 -3.17
N PHE A 165 18.01 1.79 -1.89
CA PHE A 165 17.48 0.56 -1.31
C PHE A 165 16.53 0.87 -0.18
N GLY A 166 15.68 -0.06 0.15
CA GLY A 166 14.71 0.12 1.23
C GLY A 166 14.08 -1.17 1.67
N LEU A 167 13.49 -1.07 2.85
CA LEU A 167 12.70 -2.10 3.49
C LEU A 167 11.35 -1.50 3.88
N ARG A 168 10.29 -2.25 3.67
CA ARG A 168 8.93 -1.90 4.11
C ARG A 168 8.29 -3.10 4.77
N ALA A 169 7.69 -2.88 5.94
CA ALA A 169 6.88 -3.85 6.66
C ALA A 169 5.47 -3.31 6.86
N LEU A 170 4.49 -4.16 6.60
CA LEU A 170 3.07 -3.87 6.75
C LEU A 170 2.40 -4.98 7.54
N GLN A 171 1.52 -4.59 8.45
CA GLN A 171 0.48 -5.47 9.00
C GLN A 171 -0.86 -4.77 8.88
N ASP A 172 -1.85 -5.48 8.35
CA ASP A 172 -3.23 -5.03 8.18
C ASP A 172 -4.18 -6.08 8.73
N MET A 173 -5.06 -5.67 9.61
CA MET A 173 -6.09 -6.52 10.22
C MET A 173 -7.44 -5.90 9.95
N ARG A 174 -8.39 -6.70 9.46
CA ARG A 174 -9.74 -6.26 9.13
C ARG A 174 -10.76 -7.26 9.63
N LYS A 175 -11.88 -6.75 10.12
CA LYS A 175 -13.03 -7.53 10.52
C LYS A 175 -14.30 -6.84 9.99
N GLY A 176 -15.10 -7.55 9.23
CA GLY A 176 -16.35 -7.02 8.67
C GLY A 176 -17.43 -8.07 8.57
N GLY A 177 -18.64 -7.64 8.25
CA GLY A 177 -19.83 -8.48 8.16
C GLY A 177 -20.93 -8.03 9.10
N GLN A 178 -21.66 -8.95 9.71
CA GLN A 178 -22.73 -8.63 10.64
C GLN A 178 -22.19 -8.00 11.94
N SER A 179 -22.94 -7.07 12.50
CA SER A 179 -22.53 -6.24 13.64
C SER A 179 -22.22 -7.01 14.93
N GLY A 180 -22.57 -8.25 15.05
CA GLY A 180 -22.25 -9.10 16.20
C GLY A 180 -21.17 -10.14 15.94
N TYR A 181 -20.54 -10.11 14.77
CA TYR A 181 -19.56 -11.13 14.39
C TYR A 181 -18.30 -11.10 15.27
N ASP A 182 -17.96 -12.28 15.81
CA ASP A 182 -16.70 -12.54 16.53
C ASP A 182 -16.27 -13.98 16.26
N HIS A 183 -15.17 -14.15 15.50
CA HIS A 183 -14.70 -15.48 15.13
C HIS A 183 -14.30 -16.37 16.32
N LYS A 184 -14.00 -15.78 17.48
CA LYS A 184 -13.66 -16.53 18.70
C LYS A 184 -14.88 -17.13 19.38
N LYS A 185 -16.05 -16.55 19.12
CA LYS A 185 -17.34 -16.97 19.66
C LYS A 185 -18.22 -17.63 18.61
N TYR A 186 -17.73 -17.73 17.38
CA TYR A 186 -18.50 -18.25 16.27
C TYR A 186 -18.78 -19.75 16.46
N THR A 187 -20.08 -20.09 16.45
CA THR A 187 -20.56 -21.47 16.38
C THR A 187 -21.28 -21.68 15.05
N LEU A 188 -21.14 -22.86 14.45
CA LEU A 188 -21.87 -23.24 13.24
C LEU A 188 -23.37 -23.39 13.53
N SER A 189 -24.05 -22.26 13.60
CA SER A 189 -25.49 -22.19 13.86
C SER A 189 -26.10 -21.14 12.93
N SER A 190 -27.30 -21.36 12.48
CA SER A 190 -28.05 -20.41 11.64
C SER A 190 -28.31 -19.07 12.32
N THR A 191 -28.12 -18.99 13.62
CA THR A 191 -28.29 -17.78 14.43
C THR A 191 -26.98 -17.06 14.72
N SER A 192 -25.84 -17.64 14.36
CA SER A 192 -24.52 -16.98 14.56
C SER A 192 -24.31 -15.89 13.55
N PRO A 193 -23.89 -14.67 13.97
CA PRO A 193 -23.56 -13.60 13.05
C PRO A 193 -22.44 -14.03 12.09
N TRP A 194 -22.63 -13.75 10.80
CA TRP A 194 -21.63 -14.03 9.78
C TRP A 194 -20.68 -12.84 9.58
N GLY A 195 -19.42 -13.13 9.31
CA GLY A 195 -18.44 -12.10 8.99
C GLY A 195 -17.13 -12.68 8.46
N SER A 196 -16.19 -11.81 8.22
CA SER A 196 -14.87 -12.13 7.70
C SER A 196 -13.78 -11.42 8.50
N ASP A 197 -12.70 -12.16 8.81
CA ASP A 197 -11.46 -11.64 9.35
C ASP A 197 -10.34 -11.81 8.33
N ILE A 198 -9.57 -10.76 8.14
CA ILE A 198 -8.37 -10.78 7.31
C ILE A 198 -7.20 -10.27 8.14
N VAL A 199 -6.12 -11.02 8.13
CA VAL A 199 -4.82 -10.58 8.62
C VAL A 199 -3.83 -10.69 7.48
N ASN A 200 -3.32 -9.57 7.02
CA ASN A 200 -2.30 -9.51 5.98
C ASN A 200 -1.00 -8.94 6.55
N ARG A 201 0.12 -9.63 6.29
CA ARG A 201 1.46 -9.20 6.63
C ARG A 201 2.29 -9.17 5.37
N GLN A 202 3.03 -8.11 5.17
CA GLN A 202 3.88 -7.95 4.00
C GLN A 202 5.24 -7.43 4.41
N LEU A 203 6.27 -8.00 3.80
CA LEU A 203 7.64 -7.50 3.86
C LEU A 203 8.11 -7.28 2.42
N ASN A 204 8.50 -6.07 2.11
CA ASN A 204 9.07 -5.72 0.81
C ASN A 204 10.48 -5.17 1.00
N THR A 205 11.41 -5.58 0.16
CA THR A 205 12.74 -5.02 0.06
C THR A 205 13.10 -4.79 -1.39
N TYR A 206 13.86 -3.75 -1.67
CA TYR A 206 14.31 -3.43 -3.00
C TYR A 206 15.71 -2.83 -3.02
N VAL A 207 16.36 -2.95 -4.16
CA VAL A 207 17.59 -2.24 -4.51
C VAL A 207 17.52 -1.74 -5.94
N LYS A 208 17.98 -0.51 -6.16
CA LYS A 208 18.17 0.09 -7.48
C LYS A 208 19.59 0.63 -7.54
N VAL A 209 20.33 0.27 -8.56
CA VAL A 209 21.68 0.77 -8.82
C VAL A 209 21.72 1.38 -10.21
N GLY A 210 22.08 2.64 -10.31
CA GLY A 210 22.31 3.35 -11.58
C GLY A 210 23.79 3.71 -11.73
N VAL A 211 24.39 3.29 -12.82
CA VAL A 211 25.80 3.55 -13.12
C VAL A 211 25.91 4.29 -14.45
N PRO A 212 26.37 5.53 -14.47
CA PRO A 212 26.74 6.21 -15.72
C PRO A 212 27.90 5.50 -16.39
N ILE A 213 27.79 5.29 -17.70
CA ILE A 213 28.85 4.65 -18.52
C ILE A 213 29.48 5.60 -19.54
N SER A 214 28.99 6.84 -19.60
CA SER A 214 29.59 7.91 -20.41
C SER A 214 29.90 9.15 -19.57
N ALA A 215 30.89 9.89 -19.91
CA ALA A 215 31.35 11.07 -19.19
C ALA A 215 30.31 12.20 -19.15
N ASP A 216 29.42 12.25 -20.12
CA ASP A 216 28.30 13.20 -20.23
C ASP A 216 27.03 12.73 -19.55
N ASN A 217 27.07 11.56 -18.87
CA ASN A 217 25.90 10.89 -18.24
C ASN A 217 24.75 10.59 -19.22
N ALA A 218 24.96 10.68 -20.53
CA ALA A 218 23.94 10.41 -21.53
C ALA A 218 23.62 8.91 -21.65
N LYS A 219 24.54 8.05 -21.22
CA LYS A 219 24.37 6.60 -21.19
C LYS A 219 24.53 6.09 -19.76
N ASN A 220 23.59 5.27 -19.32
CA ASN A 220 23.65 4.65 -18.01
C ASN A 220 23.12 3.22 -18.06
N ILE A 221 23.55 2.40 -17.12
CA ILE A 221 23.03 1.07 -16.86
C ILE A 221 22.31 1.13 -15.50
N ALA A 222 21.11 0.59 -15.45
CA ALA A 222 20.36 0.46 -14.21
C ALA A 222 20.09 -1.02 -13.89
N PHE A 223 20.33 -1.39 -12.65
CA PHE A 223 19.92 -2.67 -12.08
C PHE A 223 18.82 -2.41 -11.06
N VAL A 224 17.72 -3.17 -11.14
CA VAL A 224 16.61 -3.08 -10.20
C VAL A 224 16.24 -4.49 -9.76
N ALA A 225 16.19 -4.71 -8.44
CA ALA A 225 15.66 -5.92 -7.84
C ALA A 225 14.62 -5.54 -6.77
N ASP A 226 13.54 -6.30 -6.73
CA ASP A 226 12.45 -6.15 -5.76
C ASP A 226 12.02 -7.52 -5.28
N TYR A 227 11.79 -7.64 -3.99
CA TYR A 227 11.33 -8.87 -3.37
C TYR A 227 10.22 -8.57 -2.36
N THR A 228 9.11 -9.26 -2.49
CA THR A 228 7.97 -9.12 -1.60
C THR A 228 7.54 -10.48 -1.06
N LEU A 229 7.45 -10.56 0.25
CA LEU A 229 6.77 -11.65 0.95
C LEU A 229 5.40 -11.17 1.40
N THR A 230 4.36 -11.96 1.15
CA THR A 230 3.01 -11.72 1.63
C THR A 230 2.48 -12.96 2.33
N ASP A 231 2.04 -12.80 3.57
CA ASP A 231 1.31 -13.79 4.34
C ASP A 231 -0.09 -13.26 4.62
N MET A 232 -1.10 -13.98 4.15
CA MET A 232 -2.48 -13.59 4.32
C MET A 232 -3.27 -14.73 4.96
N ASN A 233 -3.98 -14.41 6.02
CA ASN A 233 -4.94 -15.30 6.64
C ASN A 233 -6.34 -14.72 6.43
N LEU A 234 -7.16 -15.46 5.70
CA LEU A 234 -8.57 -15.14 5.47
C LEU A 234 -9.45 -16.17 6.17
N ARG A 235 -10.37 -15.68 6.98
CA ARG A 235 -11.44 -16.46 7.56
C ARG A 235 -12.78 -15.83 7.16
N ALA A 236 -13.74 -16.66 6.73
CA ALA A 236 -15.11 -16.24 6.48
C ALA A 236 -16.05 -17.20 7.20
N GLY A 237 -16.85 -16.66 8.08
CA GLY A 237 -17.67 -17.44 8.99
C GLY A 237 -16.82 -18.38 9.84
N ALA A 238 -17.12 -19.68 9.79
CA ALA A 238 -16.38 -20.73 10.51
C ALA A 238 -15.17 -21.27 9.72
N SER A 239 -15.02 -20.92 8.45
CA SER A 239 -14.01 -21.50 7.57
C SER A 239 -12.78 -20.60 7.45
N LYS A 240 -11.60 -21.21 7.50
CA LYS A 240 -10.32 -20.57 7.18
C LYS A 240 -9.93 -20.96 5.75
N TYR A 241 -9.62 -19.97 4.92
CA TYR A 241 -9.36 -20.16 3.49
C TYR A 241 -7.88 -19.97 3.10
N LEU A 242 -7.10 -19.26 3.90
CA LEU A 242 -5.68 -19.01 3.68
C LEU A 242 -4.90 -19.02 4.99
#